data_bfa609bc2f90e23c0f2aa5cb4d18e3a0
#
_entry.id   bfa609bc2f90e23c0f2aa5cb4d18e3a0
#
_cell.length_a   1.000
_cell.length_b   1.000
_cell.length_c   1.000
_cell.angle_alpha   90.00
_cell.angle_beta   90.00
_cell.angle_gamma   90.00
#
_symmetry.space_group_name_H-M   'P 1'
#
loop_
_entity.id
_entity.type
_entity.pdbx_description
1 polymer ?
#
loop_
_entity_poly.entity_id
_entity_poly.type
_entity_poly.pdbx_seq_one_letter_code
_entity_poly.pdbx_strand_id
1 'polypeptide(L)'
;MDGSLVFGTPLLAFSLQAGMLHDQPMMLALSAVAMALIYAVLARLLIGRPSWRVLAQSHAVLAVGLGTLAVPLALSARATAGVFALEGAGLVWLGLRQQRWLPQVSGALLQLAAAFAFVVGADHWNDDVYFLANATGMSGLLLSLGGLASAWSCRAADRHDRALVFYLWGLVWWLGTMTLEIARFSPDRTEADALLVLAAV
;
A
#
# COMPACT_ATOMS: atom_id res chain seq x y z
N MET A 1 1.01 32.73 -4.13
CA MET A 1 1.99 31.73 -4.61
C MET A 1 1.24 30.77 -5.51
N ASP A 2 1.74 30.59 -6.73
CA ASP A 2 1.09 29.70 -7.70
C ASP A 2 1.36 28.24 -7.32
N GLY A 3 0.32 27.49 -6.98
CA GLY A 3 0.43 26.08 -6.62
C GLY A 3 1.03 25.24 -7.74
N SER A 4 0.87 25.65 -9.00
CA SER A 4 1.45 25.01 -10.16
C SER A 4 2.99 24.97 -10.13
N LEU A 5 3.65 26.00 -9.64
CA LEU A 5 5.11 26.03 -9.49
C LEU A 5 5.60 25.14 -8.35
N VAL A 6 4.86 25.10 -7.24
CA VAL A 6 5.25 24.30 -6.06
C VAL A 6 5.19 22.79 -6.36
N PHE A 7 4.18 22.33 -7.10
CA PHE A 7 4.02 20.93 -7.47
C PHE A 7 4.59 20.60 -8.84
N GLY A 8 4.46 21.50 -9.82
CA GLY A 8 4.86 21.26 -11.20
C GLY A 8 6.38 21.08 -11.34
N THR A 9 7.17 21.91 -10.70
CA THR A 9 8.65 21.82 -10.79
C THR A 9 9.20 20.49 -10.26
N PRO A 10 8.84 20.01 -9.04
CA PRO A 10 9.31 18.71 -8.55
C PRO A 10 8.83 17.53 -9.40
N LEU A 11 7.57 17.57 -9.87
CA LEU A 11 7.02 16.50 -10.67
C LEU A 11 7.67 16.41 -12.06
N LEU A 12 7.90 17.54 -12.71
CA LEU A 12 8.63 17.58 -13.98
C LEU A 12 10.09 17.14 -13.81
N ALA A 13 10.78 17.63 -12.79
CA ALA A 13 12.15 17.21 -12.51
C ALA A 13 12.24 15.70 -12.26
N PHE A 14 11.33 15.15 -11.47
CA PHE A 14 11.28 13.71 -11.21
C PHE A 14 10.91 12.90 -12.47
N SER A 15 10.00 13.40 -13.32
CA SER A 15 9.64 12.75 -14.59
C SER A 15 10.81 12.71 -15.57
N LEU A 16 11.58 13.79 -15.66
CA LEU A 16 12.81 13.82 -16.48
C LEU A 16 13.86 12.85 -15.94
N GLN A 17 14.03 12.81 -14.62
CA GLN A 17 14.92 11.86 -13.98
C GLN A 17 14.49 10.41 -14.18
N ALA A 18 13.18 10.13 -14.15
CA ALA A 18 12.62 8.81 -14.45
C ALA A 18 12.93 8.38 -15.89
N GLY A 19 12.86 9.30 -16.85
CA GLY A 19 13.28 9.04 -18.23
C GLY A 19 14.77 8.74 -18.38
N MET A 20 15.62 9.40 -17.59
CA MET A 20 17.08 9.17 -17.61
C MET A 20 17.50 7.88 -16.92
N LEU A 21 16.78 7.47 -15.87
CA LEU A 21 17.09 6.32 -15.02
C LEU A 21 16.14 5.14 -15.25
N HIS A 22 15.49 5.04 -16.43
CA HIS A 22 14.46 4.04 -16.70
C HIS A 22 14.97 2.60 -16.53
N ASP A 23 16.26 2.33 -16.82
CA ASP A 23 16.89 1.04 -16.66
C ASP A 23 17.47 0.79 -15.25
N GLN A 24 17.34 1.75 -14.34
CA GLN A 24 17.91 1.69 -13.00
C GLN A 24 16.86 2.03 -11.92
N PRO A 25 15.84 1.18 -11.73
CA PRO A 25 14.72 1.48 -10.85
C PRO A 25 15.14 1.72 -9.40
N MET A 26 16.17 1.03 -8.90
CA MET A 26 16.69 1.24 -7.56
C MET A 26 17.30 2.64 -7.38
N MET A 27 18.03 3.16 -8.38
CA MET A 27 18.59 4.52 -8.34
C MET A 27 17.48 5.56 -8.38
N LEU A 28 16.43 5.31 -9.16
CA LEU A 28 15.23 6.15 -9.20
C LEU A 28 14.48 6.15 -7.86
N ALA A 29 14.34 4.99 -7.22
CA ALA A 29 13.75 4.86 -5.90
C ALA A 29 14.54 5.62 -4.83
N LEU A 30 15.88 5.49 -4.83
CA LEU A 30 16.75 6.22 -3.91
C LEU A 30 16.65 7.74 -4.11
N SER A 31 16.53 8.20 -5.36
CA SER A 31 16.32 9.61 -5.64
C SER A 31 14.97 10.12 -5.14
N ALA A 32 13.90 9.32 -5.28
CA ALA A 32 12.57 9.63 -4.75
C ALA A 32 12.61 9.74 -3.22
N VAL A 33 13.30 8.82 -2.52
CA VAL A 33 13.51 8.90 -1.06
C VAL A 33 14.29 10.15 -0.68
N ALA A 34 15.38 10.48 -1.38
CA ALA A 34 16.19 11.67 -1.10
C ALA A 34 15.34 12.94 -1.25
N MET A 35 14.56 13.06 -2.32
CA MET A 35 13.64 14.18 -2.52
C MET A 35 12.54 14.22 -1.44
N ALA A 36 11.96 13.07 -1.09
CA ALA A 36 10.98 12.98 0.00
C ALA A 36 11.55 13.51 1.32
N LEU A 37 12.78 13.14 1.67
CA LEU A 37 13.46 13.61 2.87
C LEU A 37 13.70 15.14 2.83
N ILE A 38 14.15 15.68 1.70
CA ILE A 38 14.35 17.14 1.53
C ILE A 38 13.02 17.87 1.76
N TYR A 39 11.92 17.42 1.12
CA TYR A 39 10.60 18.05 1.28
C TYR A 39 10.04 17.86 2.70
N ALA A 40 10.32 16.74 3.36
CA ALA A 40 9.93 16.52 4.76
C ALA A 40 10.65 17.50 5.70
N VAL A 41 11.95 17.70 5.50
CA VAL A 41 12.74 18.69 6.27
C VAL A 41 12.23 20.11 6.03
N LEU A 42 11.98 20.50 4.76
CA LEU A 42 11.42 21.80 4.43
C LEU A 42 10.05 22.01 5.09
N ALA A 43 9.16 21.02 5.02
CA ALA A 43 7.86 21.06 5.69
C ALA A 43 8.02 21.26 7.20
N ARG A 44 8.94 20.53 7.82
CA ARG A 44 9.24 20.62 9.27
C ARG A 44 9.76 21.99 9.67
N LEU A 45 10.61 22.60 8.88
CA LEU A 45 11.17 23.93 9.15
C LEU A 45 10.14 25.05 9.00
N LEU A 46 9.17 24.87 8.09
CA LEU A 46 8.17 25.89 7.77
C LEU A 46 6.92 25.81 8.64
N ILE A 47 6.60 24.63 9.25
CA ILE A 47 5.34 24.39 9.96
C ILE A 47 5.16 25.30 11.18
N GLY A 48 6.26 25.78 11.78
CA GLY A 48 6.25 26.71 12.92
C GLY A 48 5.95 28.17 12.55
N ARG A 49 5.84 28.51 11.26
CA ARG A 49 5.63 29.88 10.77
C ARG A 49 4.22 30.03 10.20
N PRO A 50 3.30 30.79 10.84
CA PRO A 50 1.90 30.92 10.39
C PRO A 50 1.73 31.39 8.94
N SER A 51 2.58 32.34 8.50
CA SER A 51 2.56 32.88 7.13
C SER A 51 2.98 31.87 6.05
N TRP A 52 3.66 30.78 6.41
CA TRP A 52 4.17 29.75 5.50
C TRP A 52 3.44 28.40 5.63
N ARG A 53 2.34 28.37 6.36
CA ARG A 53 1.59 27.13 6.67
C ARG A 53 1.14 26.37 5.42
N VAL A 54 0.64 27.07 4.41
CA VAL A 54 0.21 26.45 3.14
C VAL A 54 1.41 25.81 2.43
N LEU A 55 2.54 26.52 2.38
CA LEU A 55 3.76 26.01 1.77
C LEU A 55 4.31 24.79 2.53
N ALA A 56 4.27 24.81 3.87
CA ALA A 56 4.65 23.67 4.69
C ALA A 56 3.79 22.44 4.40
N GLN A 57 2.48 22.63 4.25
CA GLN A 57 1.55 21.54 3.90
C GLN A 57 1.82 20.99 2.49
N SER A 58 2.09 21.87 1.52
CA SER A 58 2.44 21.45 0.15
C SER A 58 3.70 20.61 0.12
N HIS A 59 4.74 21.02 0.86
CA HIS A 59 5.98 20.24 0.96
C HIS A 59 5.76 18.90 1.70
N ALA A 60 4.90 18.87 2.72
CA ALA A 60 4.54 17.62 3.38
C ALA A 60 3.84 16.64 2.44
N VAL A 61 2.91 17.13 1.60
CA VAL A 61 2.23 16.30 0.58
C VAL A 61 3.22 15.77 -0.45
N LEU A 62 4.16 16.60 -0.92
CA LEU A 62 5.22 16.16 -1.84
C LEU A 62 6.12 15.10 -1.20
N ALA A 63 6.51 15.29 0.07
CA ALA A 63 7.33 14.34 0.80
C ALA A 63 6.64 12.96 0.92
N VAL A 64 5.36 12.96 1.29
CA VAL A 64 4.57 11.72 1.39
C VAL A 64 4.41 11.09 0.00
N GLY A 65 4.03 11.86 -1.02
CA GLY A 65 3.83 11.34 -2.38
C GLY A 65 5.09 10.70 -2.96
N LEU A 66 6.24 11.37 -2.85
CA LEU A 66 7.52 10.83 -3.33
C LEU A 66 7.99 9.62 -2.51
N GLY A 67 7.78 9.64 -1.18
CA GLY A 67 8.08 8.51 -0.31
C GLY A 67 7.24 7.27 -0.67
N THR A 68 5.94 7.45 -0.88
CA THR A 68 5.05 6.36 -1.32
C THR A 68 5.43 5.85 -2.71
N LEU A 69 5.82 6.75 -3.63
CA LEU A 69 6.24 6.37 -4.98
C LEU A 69 7.57 5.60 -4.98
N ALA A 70 8.45 5.83 -4.02
CA ALA A 70 9.72 5.11 -3.90
C ALA A 70 9.51 3.60 -3.68
N VAL A 71 8.42 3.20 -3.03
CA VAL A 71 8.12 1.79 -2.70
C VAL A 71 7.98 0.93 -3.97
N PRO A 72 7.07 1.24 -4.92
CA PRO A 72 6.93 0.45 -6.15
C PRO A 72 8.14 0.54 -7.08
N LEU A 73 8.96 1.59 -6.96
CA LEU A 73 10.21 1.71 -7.73
C LEU A 73 11.33 0.82 -7.17
N ALA A 74 11.37 0.63 -5.85
CA ALA A 74 12.39 -0.18 -5.18
C ALA A 74 12.04 -1.66 -5.11
N LEU A 75 10.76 -1.98 -5.04
CA LEU A 75 10.27 -3.31 -4.75
C LEU A 75 9.55 -3.94 -5.96
N SER A 76 9.48 -5.26 -5.97
CA SER A 76 8.60 -5.95 -6.90
C SER A 76 7.14 -5.59 -6.63
N ALA A 77 6.27 -5.75 -7.64
CA ALA A 77 4.84 -5.47 -7.49
C ALA A 77 4.22 -6.25 -6.31
N ARG A 78 4.64 -7.50 -6.08
CA ARG A 78 4.18 -8.34 -4.97
C ARG A 78 4.61 -7.78 -3.60
N ALA A 79 5.88 -7.43 -3.44
CA ALA A 79 6.36 -6.84 -2.20
C ALA A 79 5.71 -5.47 -1.93
N THR A 80 5.49 -4.67 -2.97
CA THR A 80 4.74 -3.42 -2.90
C THR A 80 3.30 -3.63 -2.39
N ALA A 81 2.62 -4.70 -2.85
CA ALA A 81 1.28 -5.03 -2.38
C ALA A 81 1.26 -5.27 -0.86
N GLY A 82 2.20 -6.04 -0.33
CA GLY A 82 2.30 -6.28 1.11
C GLY A 82 2.54 -5.01 1.92
N VAL A 83 3.48 -4.16 1.49
CA VAL A 83 3.79 -2.89 2.17
C VAL A 83 2.57 -1.97 2.16
N PHE A 84 1.94 -1.75 1.01
CA PHE A 84 0.76 -0.88 0.89
C PHE A 84 -0.44 -1.38 1.70
N ALA A 85 -0.62 -2.70 1.83
CA ALA A 85 -1.67 -3.28 2.66
C ALA A 85 -1.49 -2.92 4.14
N LEU A 86 -0.27 -3.06 4.66
CA LEU A 86 0.06 -2.74 6.05
C LEU A 86 0.03 -1.24 6.34
N GLU A 87 0.61 -0.42 5.46
CA GLU A 87 0.55 1.04 5.58
C GLU A 87 -0.89 1.54 5.53
N GLY A 88 -1.69 0.98 4.62
CA GLY A 88 -3.12 1.29 4.50
C GLY A 88 -3.87 1.01 5.79
N ALA A 89 -3.64 -0.16 6.42
CA ALA A 89 -4.26 -0.50 7.69
C ALA A 89 -3.80 0.45 8.82
N GLY A 90 -2.51 0.79 8.87
CA GLY A 90 -1.95 1.76 9.81
C GLY A 90 -2.57 3.15 9.68
N LEU A 91 -2.78 3.63 8.45
CA LEU A 91 -3.44 4.92 8.19
C LEU A 91 -4.91 4.92 8.56
N VAL A 92 -5.65 3.82 8.31
CA VAL A 92 -7.05 3.68 8.76
C VAL A 92 -7.11 3.76 10.28
N TRP A 93 -6.29 2.97 10.98
CA TRP A 93 -6.21 2.99 12.44
C TRP A 93 -5.86 4.38 13.00
N LEU A 94 -4.83 5.03 12.44
CA LEU A 94 -4.41 6.37 12.86
C LEU A 94 -5.52 7.41 12.62
N GLY A 95 -6.17 7.35 11.47
CA GLY A 95 -7.26 8.25 11.11
C GLY A 95 -8.47 8.10 12.03
N LEU A 96 -8.82 6.88 12.43
CA LEU A 96 -9.86 6.61 13.43
C LEU A 96 -9.49 7.18 14.79
N ARG A 97 -8.24 6.97 15.22
CA ARG A 97 -7.75 7.46 16.51
C ARG A 97 -7.68 8.99 16.58
N GLN A 98 -7.34 9.65 15.46
CA GLN A 98 -7.27 11.11 15.37
C GLN A 98 -8.63 11.76 15.00
N GLN A 99 -9.68 10.96 14.77
CA GLN A 99 -10.98 11.43 14.27
C GLN A 99 -10.85 12.25 12.97
N ARG A 100 -9.91 11.91 12.11
CA ARG A 100 -9.66 12.57 10.82
C ARG A 100 -10.02 11.64 9.66
N TRP A 101 -10.81 12.15 8.73
CA TRP A 101 -11.26 11.36 7.58
C TRP A 101 -10.17 11.15 6.51
N LEU A 102 -9.28 12.13 6.33
CA LEU A 102 -8.22 12.07 5.30
C LEU A 102 -7.30 10.85 5.45
N PRO A 103 -6.70 10.55 6.61
CA PRO A 103 -5.89 9.33 6.75
C PRO A 103 -6.72 8.06 6.55
N GLN A 104 -7.99 8.03 6.93
CA GLN A 104 -8.86 6.86 6.72
C GLN A 104 -9.06 6.58 5.22
N VAL A 105 -9.35 7.62 4.44
CA VAL A 105 -9.50 7.51 2.98
C VAL A 105 -8.17 7.15 2.32
N SER A 106 -7.08 7.81 2.70
CA SER A 106 -5.74 7.48 2.18
C SER A 106 -5.36 6.03 2.47
N GLY A 107 -5.68 5.52 3.66
CA GLY A 107 -5.45 4.13 4.02
C GLY A 107 -6.29 3.16 3.18
N ALA A 108 -7.56 3.47 2.92
CA ALA A 108 -8.40 2.67 2.02
C ALA A 108 -7.88 2.68 0.58
N LEU A 109 -7.46 3.84 0.06
CA LEU A 109 -6.86 3.96 -1.27
C LEU A 109 -5.54 3.17 -1.36
N LEU A 110 -4.74 3.17 -0.31
CA LEU A 110 -3.51 2.38 -0.28
C LEU A 110 -3.79 0.87 -0.33
N GLN A 111 -4.83 0.38 0.35
CA GLN A 111 -5.25 -1.01 0.25
C GLN A 111 -5.76 -1.37 -1.16
N LEU A 112 -6.46 -0.46 -1.85
CA LEU A 112 -6.82 -0.65 -3.25
C LEU A 112 -5.59 -0.68 -4.16
N ALA A 113 -4.62 0.21 -3.93
CA ALA A 113 -3.33 0.20 -4.64
C ALA A 113 -2.54 -1.09 -4.38
N ALA A 114 -2.60 -1.63 -3.16
CA ALA A 114 -2.04 -2.93 -2.80
C ALA A 114 -2.66 -4.07 -3.63
N ALA A 115 -3.99 -4.09 -3.74
CA ALA A 115 -4.69 -5.06 -4.56
C ALA A 115 -4.30 -4.96 -6.05
N PHE A 116 -4.21 -3.74 -6.57
CA PHE A 116 -3.77 -3.49 -7.94
C PHE A 116 -2.33 -4.00 -8.17
N ALA A 117 -1.41 -3.67 -7.25
CA ALA A 117 -0.03 -4.14 -7.32
C ALA A 117 0.07 -5.68 -7.26
N PHE A 118 -0.78 -6.33 -6.45
CA PHE A 118 -0.87 -7.78 -6.40
C PHE A 118 -1.28 -8.38 -7.75
N VAL A 119 -2.32 -7.83 -8.38
CA VAL A 119 -2.82 -8.30 -9.68
C VAL A 119 -1.80 -8.08 -10.79
N VAL A 120 -1.12 -6.91 -10.82
CA VAL A 120 -0.05 -6.62 -11.80
C VAL A 120 1.14 -7.57 -11.63
N GLY A 121 1.41 -8.03 -10.40
CA GLY A 121 2.45 -9.03 -10.13
C GLY A 121 2.10 -10.46 -10.54
N ALA A 122 0.92 -10.70 -11.12
CA ALA A 122 0.39 -12.04 -11.43
C ALA A 122 1.20 -12.84 -12.46
N ASP A 123 1.89 -12.17 -13.37
CA ASP A 123 2.62 -12.82 -14.48
C ASP A 123 3.75 -13.78 -14.02
N HIS A 124 4.16 -13.71 -12.76
CA HIS A 124 5.27 -14.50 -12.19
C HIS A 124 4.80 -15.52 -11.15
N TRP A 125 3.53 -15.93 -11.19
CA TRP A 125 2.97 -16.82 -10.17
C TRP A 125 3.50 -18.27 -10.22
N ASN A 126 4.15 -18.67 -11.30
CA ASN A 126 4.58 -20.05 -11.50
C ASN A 126 5.97 -20.37 -10.89
N ASP A 127 6.71 -19.39 -10.41
CA ASP A 127 8.09 -19.55 -9.92
C ASP A 127 8.17 -19.91 -8.43
N ASP A 128 7.02 -19.99 -7.74
CA ASP A 128 6.97 -20.23 -6.31
C ASP A 128 7.08 -21.73 -5.97
N VAL A 129 7.95 -22.09 -5.02
CA VAL A 129 8.28 -23.48 -4.65
C VAL A 129 7.58 -23.92 -3.36
N TYR A 130 7.28 -22.99 -2.43
CA TYR A 130 6.73 -23.32 -1.11
C TYR A 130 5.31 -22.83 -0.93
N PHE A 131 4.45 -23.68 -0.35
CA PHE A 131 3.09 -23.31 0.03
C PHE A 131 3.09 -22.15 1.03
N LEU A 132 2.34 -21.09 0.76
CA LEU A 132 2.21 -19.84 1.54
C LEU A 132 3.53 -19.09 1.80
N ALA A 133 4.67 -19.78 1.92
CA ALA A 133 5.98 -19.17 2.15
C ALA A 133 6.62 -18.70 0.83
N ASN A 134 5.83 -18.12 -0.03
CA ASN A 134 6.21 -17.56 -1.33
C ASN A 134 5.75 -16.10 -1.44
N ALA A 135 6.23 -15.39 -2.45
CA ALA A 135 5.93 -13.97 -2.61
C ALA A 135 4.44 -13.69 -2.87
N THR A 136 3.74 -14.58 -3.54
CA THR A 136 2.31 -14.47 -3.84
C THR A 136 1.46 -14.73 -2.60
N GLY A 137 1.68 -15.86 -1.92
CA GLY A 137 0.98 -16.24 -0.70
C GLY A 137 1.16 -15.20 0.40
N MET A 138 2.41 -14.78 0.66
CA MET A 138 2.70 -13.75 1.66
C MET A 138 2.04 -12.41 1.37
N SER A 139 2.05 -11.96 0.11
CA SER A 139 1.41 -10.70 -0.26
C SER A 139 -0.11 -10.75 -0.13
N GLY A 140 -0.73 -11.87 -0.53
CA GLY A 140 -2.16 -12.09 -0.37
C GLY A 140 -2.56 -12.18 1.11
N LEU A 141 -1.77 -12.85 1.94
CA LEU A 141 -1.95 -12.87 3.40
C LEU A 141 -1.86 -11.48 4.01
N LEU A 142 -0.88 -10.66 3.61
CA LEU A 142 -0.74 -9.29 4.09
C LEU A 142 -1.91 -8.40 3.67
N LEU A 143 -2.44 -8.58 2.45
CA LEU A 143 -3.67 -7.92 2.01
C LEU A 143 -4.86 -8.29 2.89
N SER A 144 -5.04 -9.59 3.17
CA SER A 144 -6.08 -10.08 4.06
C SER A 144 -5.93 -9.50 5.47
N LEU A 145 -4.75 -9.62 6.07
CA LEU A 145 -4.47 -9.10 7.41
C LEU A 145 -4.67 -7.58 7.49
N GLY A 146 -4.27 -6.82 6.46
CA GLY A 146 -4.50 -5.39 6.37
C GLY A 146 -6.00 -5.03 6.39
N GLY A 147 -6.81 -5.79 5.65
CA GLY A 147 -8.27 -5.67 5.65
C GLY A 147 -8.88 -5.98 7.02
N LEU A 148 -8.53 -7.12 7.61
CA LEU A 148 -9.05 -7.56 8.91
C LEU A 148 -8.61 -6.63 10.05
N ALA A 149 -7.37 -6.13 10.05
CA ALA A 149 -6.90 -5.15 11.03
C ALA A 149 -7.65 -3.81 10.91
N SER A 150 -7.96 -3.38 9.68
CA SER A 150 -8.79 -2.20 9.42
C SER A 150 -10.23 -2.41 9.91
N ALA A 151 -10.79 -3.60 9.67
CA ALA A 151 -12.12 -3.98 10.16
C ALA A 151 -12.18 -3.94 11.69
N TRP A 152 -11.20 -4.54 12.35
CA TRP A 152 -11.12 -4.49 13.81
C TRP A 152 -11.00 -3.06 14.33
N SER A 153 -10.14 -2.26 13.73
CA SER A 153 -9.95 -0.85 14.10
C SER A 153 -11.25 -0.03 13.96
N CYS A 154 -12.00 -0.26 12.87
CA CYS A 154 -13.31 0.37 12.65
C CYS A 154 -14.34 -0.10 13.68
N ARG A 155 -14.36 -1.40 14.02
CA ARG A 155 -15.26 -1.96 15.03
C ARG A 155 -14.96 -1.40 16.42
N ALA A 156 -13.69 -1.29 16.78
CA ALA A 156 -13.26 -0.69 18.06
C ALA A 156 -13.60 0.80 18.17
N ALA A 157 -13.76 1.49 17.03
CA ALA A 157 -14.19 2.89 16.94
C ALA A 157 -15.72 3.05 16.72
N ASP A 158 -16.51 1.98 16.90
CA ASP A 158 -17.98 1.95 16.73
C ASP A 158 -18.47 2.31 15.32
N ARG A 159 -17.67 2.02 14.30
CA ARG A 159 -17.96 2.27 12.87
C ARG A 159 -18.29 0.95 12.15
N HIS A 160 -19.43 0.36 12.52
CA HIS A 160 -19.86 -0.98 12.08
C HIS A 160 -19.99 -1.12 10.56
N ASP A 161 -20.53 -0.11 9.86
CA ASP A 161 -20.67 -0.17 8.40
C ASP A 161 -19.32 -0.29 7.69
N ARG A 162 -18.33 0.50 8.13
CA ARG A 162 -16.97 0.44 7.58
C ARG A 162 -16.24 -0.82 7.99
N ALA A 163 -16.49 -1.30 9.21
CA ALA A 163 -15.93 -2.55 9.70
C ALA A 163 -16.37 -3.73 8.83
N LEU A 164 -17.64 -3.77 8.41
CA LEU A 164 -18.15 -4.81 7.52
C LEU A 164 -17.45 -4.76 6.14
N VAL A 165 -17.28 -3.58 5.57
CA VAL A 165 -16.61 -3.41 4.27
C VAL A 165 -15.16 -3.94 4.33
N PHE A 166 -14.39 -3.54 5.33
CA PHE A 166 -13.01 -4.00 5.49
C PHE A 166 -12.92 -5.49 5.86
N TYR A 167 -13.90 -6.00 6.60
CA TYR A 167 -13.98 -7.43 6.91
C TYR A 167 -14.20 -8.26 5.64
N LEU A 168 -15.18 -7.88 4.82
CA LEU A 168 -15.42 -8.56 3.54
C LEU A 168 -14.21 -8.43 2.60
N TRP A 169 -13.56 -7.28 2.57
CA TRP A 169 -12.31 -7.07 1.84
C TRP A 169 -11.23 -8.06 2.27
N GLY A 170 -10.96 -8.13 3.58
CA GLY A 170 -9.97 -9.06 4.13
C GLY A 170 -10.32 -10.53 3.89
N LEU A 171 -11.62 -10.88 4.01
CA LEU A 171 -12.12 -12.23 3.76
C LEU A 171 -11.95 -12.65 2.30
N VAL A 172 -12.27 -11.76 1.34
CA VAL A 172 -12.09 -12.02 -0.09
C VAL A 172 -10.62 -12.32 -0.41
N TRP A 173 -9.69 -11.52 0.16
CA TRP A 173 -8.26 -11.77 -0.03
C TRP A 173 -7.79 -13.04 0.66
N TRP A 174 -8.31 -13.36 1.84
CA TRP A 174 -8.02 -14.63 2.52
C TRP A 174 -8.45 -15.82 1.68
N LEU A 175 -9.73 -15.88 1.32
CA LEU A 175 -10.27 -16.99 0.53
C LEU A 175 -9.62 -17.08 -0.85
N GLY A 176 -9.41 -15.95 -1.53
CA GLY A 176 -8.74 -15.90 -2.83
C GLY A 176 -7.32 -16.43 -2.76
N THR A 177 -6.53 -16.00 -1.77
CA THR A 177 -5.16 -16.50 -1.58
C THR A 177 -5.14 -17.98 -1.26
N MET A 178 -5.99 -18.45 -0.33
CA MET A 178 -6.07 -19.87 0.01
C MET A 178 -6.48 -20.72 -1.20
N THR A 179 -7.47 -20.27 -1.96
CA THR A 179 -7.91 -20.98 -3.18
C THR A 179 -6.78 -21.10 -4.20
N LEU A 180 -6.06 -20.01 -4.45
CA LEU A 180 -4.93 -20.00 -5.40
C LEU A 180 -3.79 -20.92 -4.93
N GLU A 181 -3.41 -20.82 -3.66
CA GLU A 181 -2.33 -21.63 -3.09
C GLU A 181 -2.68 -23.12 -3.06
N ILE A 182 -3.88 -23.47 -2.61
CA ILE A 182 -4.34 -24.87 -2.57
C ILE A 182 -4.41 -25.46 -3.97
N ALA A 183 -4.99 -24.71 -4.94
CA ALA A 183 -5.09 -25.18 -6.33
C ALA A 183 -3.71 -25.43 -6.98
N ARG A 184 -2.66 -24.71 -6.52
CA ARG A 184 -1.30 -24.87 -7.04
C ARG A 184 -0.54 -26.04 -6.43
N PHE A 185 -0.71 -26.26 -5.14
CA PHE A 185 0.09 -27.21 -4.36
C PHE A 185 -0.62 -28.53 -4.05
N SER A 186 -1.92 -28.64 -4.31
CA SER A 186 -2.65 -29.89 -4.12
C SER A 186 -2.75 -30.67 -5.44
N PRO A 187 -2.20 -31.87 -5.51
CA PRO A 187 -2.24 -32.69 -6.73
C PRO A 187 -3.64 -33.28 -7.00
N ASP A 188 -4.48 -33.46 -5.97
CA ASP A 188 -5.81 -34.06 -6.07
C ASP A 188 -6.94 -33.07 -5.76
N ARG A 189 -7.97 -33.02 -6.63
CA ARG A 189 -9.13 -32.13 -6.44
C ARG A 189 -9.87 -32.37 -5.13
N THR A 190 -9.96 -33.63 -4.68
CA THR A 190 -10.63 -34.01 -3.43
C THR A 190 -9.95 -33.46 -2.19
N GLU A 191 -8.61 -33.45 -2.17
CA GLU A 191 -7.84 -32.82 -1.09
C GLU A 191 -7.94 -31.30 -1.13
N ALA A 192 -7.92 -30.71 -2.34
CA ALA A 192 -8.10 -29.28 -2.53
C ALA A 192 -9.44 -28.79 -2.00
N ASP A 193 -10.53 -29.50 -2.30
CA ASP A 193 -11.88 -29.14 -1.82
C ASP A 193 -12.00 -29.25 -0.28
N ALA A 194 -11.39 -30.27 0.33
CA ALA A 194 -11.36 -30.43 1.78
C ALA A 194 -10.56 -29.31 2.48
N LEU A 195 -9.42 -28.91 1.92
CA LEU A 195 -8.60 -27.83 2.44
C LEU A 195 -9.27 -26.46 2.28
N LEU A 196 -10.01 -26.24 1.19
CA LEU A 196 -10.80 -25.02 0.98
C LEU A 196 -11.94 -24.88 2.00
N VAL A 197 -12.62 -25.97 2.32
CA VAL A 197 -13.65 -25.99 3.37
C VAL A 197 -13.02 -25.65 4.73
N LEU A 198 -11.85 -26.22 5.06
CA LEU A 198 -11.12 -25.92 6.30
C LEU A 198 -10.65 -24.45 6.37
N ALA A 199 -10.26 -23.84 5.25
CA ALA A 199 -9.84 -22.44 5.21
C ALA A 199 -11.00 -21.44 5.35
N ALA A 200 -12.25 -21.91 5.10
CA ALA A 200 -13.46 -21.08 5.19
C ALA A 200 -14.13 -21.11 6.59
N VAL A 201 -13.76 -22.05 7.46
CA VAL A 201 -14.24 -22.17 8.86
C VAL A 201 -13.36 -21.41 9.81
#